data_ec2e483fb423a577ccd295700f326c84
#
_entry.id   ec2e483fb423a577ccd295700f326c84
#
_cell.length_a   1.000
_cell.length_b   1.000
_cell.length_c   1.000
_cell.angle_alpha   90.00
_cell.angle_beta   90.00
_cell.angle_gamma   90.00
#
_symmetry.space_group_name_H-M   'P 1'
#
loop_
_entity.id
_entity.type
_entity.pdbx_description
1 polymer ?
#
loop_
_entity_poly.entity_id
_entity_poly.type
_entity_poly.pdbx_seq_one_letter_code
_entity_poly.pdbx_strand_id
1 'polypeptide(L)'
;MQQNANTSKTKKIIGIIVNVLVWLFVIFSVLITVLAVSAGANDKKIPTIGNKCYLKVESYSMKADKPDWAEGKPKGFTKGDLLIGEYIYGNTDKIYSLEKGDIITFEMQTEMNGQTVTILNSHRITEVVKSETDGRVLYFKAQGDNHEVSFASDDVYASQIISVYTGHKIPLAGGVIDLISSKTGFIIAIIVPLGLFFIYELAVFIRTFVKIKNEGKKMITAEDEEAIKQRAIEEYLKLQRQNAADSADNAADGADGAAGDKRNAEKDE
;
A
#
# COMPACT_ATOMS: atom_id res chain seq x y z
N MET A 1 -12.93 -39.80 0.44
CA MET A 1 -13.17 -38.67 -0.48
C MET A 1 -13.52 -37.32 0.19
N GLN A 2 -14.14 -37.29 1.36
CA GLN A 2 -14.50 -35.99 2.05
C GLN A 2 -13.30 -35.18 2.58
N GLN A 3 -12.20 -35.77 2.96
CA GLN A 3 -11.03 -35.10 3.54
C GLN A 3 -10.29 -34.19 2.53
N ASN A 4 -10.24 -34.56 1.25
CA ASN A 4 -9.60 -33.79 0.20
C ASN A 4 -10.40 -32.53 -0.22
N ALA A 5 -11.72 -32.56 -0.13
CA ALA A 5 -12.59 -31.42 -0.46
C ALA A 5 -12.50 -30.31 0.59
N ASN A 6 -12.34 -30.69 1.87
CA ASN A 6 -12.22 -29.72 2.96
C ASN A 6 -10.88 -28.96 2.92
N THR A 7 -9.79 -29.66 2.62
CA THR A 7 -8.44 -29.06 2.48
C THR A 7 -8.35 -28.09 1.30
N SER A 8 -9.07 -28.34 0.22
CA SER A 8 -9.14 -27.44 -0.94
C SER A 8 -9.90 -26.14 -0.64
N LYS A 9 -11.01 -26.22 0.08
CA LYS A 9 -11.80 -25.06 0.52
C LYS A 9 -11.01 -24.18 1.48
N THR A 10 -10.34 -24.79 2.47
CA THR A 10 -9.50 -24.06 3.44
C THR A 10 -8.36 -23.30 2.76
N LYS A 11 -7.69 -23.91 1.79
CA LYS A 11 -6.62 -23.22 1.02
C LYS A 11 -7.15 -22.04 0.21
N LYS A 12 -8.33 -22.14 -0.40
CA LYS A 12 -8.97 -21.01 -1.11
C LYS A 12 -9.33 -19.89 -0.16
N ILE A 13 -9.90 -20.20 1.01
CA ILE A 13 -10.26 -19.18 2.01
C ILE A 13 -9.01 -18.45 2.51
N ILE A 14 -7.94 -19.18 2.84
CA ILE A 14 -6.66 -18.58 3.27
C ILE A 14 -6.11 -17.66 2.17
N GLY A 15 -6.14 -18.08 0.91
CA GLY A 15 -5.70 -17.25 -0.21
C GLY A 15 -6.50 -15.96 -0.35
N ILE A 16 -7.82 -16.00 -0.16
CA ILE A 16 -8.68 -14.81 -0.19
C ILE A 16 -8.34 -13.89 0.99
N ILE A 17 -8.18 -14.42 2.20
CA ILE A 17 -7.85 -13.62 3.39
C ILE A 17 -6.50 -12.92 3.20
N VAL A 18 -5.48 -13.65 2.73
CA VAL A 18 -4.16 -13.07 2.46
C VAL A 18 -4.26 -11.95 1.42
N ASN A 19 -4.98 -12.17 0.32
CA ASN A 19 -5.16 -11.15 -0.71
C ASN A 19 -5.86 -9.89 -0.18
N VAL A 20 -6.91 -10.05 0.62
CA VAL A 20 -7.60 -8.91 1.28
C VAL A 20 -6.65 -8.15 2.21
N LEU A 21 -5.86 -8.86 3.02
CA LEU A 21 -4.87 -8.22 3.92
C LEU A 21 -3.82 -7.43 3.14
N VAL A 22 -3.35 -7.98 2.01
CA VAL A 22 -2.40 -7.28 1.10
C VAL A 22 -3.00 -5.98 0.57
N TRP A 23 -4.22 -6.03 0.05
CA TRP A 23 -4.88 -4.83 -0.47
C TRP A 23 -5.12 -3.78 0.62
N LEU A 24 -5.51 -4.21 1.82
CA LEU A 24 -5.65 -3.31 2.98
C LEU A 24 -4.30 -2.66 3.34
N PHE A 25 -3.22 -3.43 3.32
CA PHE A 25 -1.87 -2.90 3.59
C PHE A 25 -1.43 -1.89 2.51
N VAL A 26 -1.69 -2.18 1.23
CA VAL A 26 -1.38 -1.27 0.12
C VAL A 26 -2.15 0.04 0.27
N ILE A 27 -3.47 -0.03 0.52
CA ILE A 27 -4.31 1.15 0.73
C ILE A 27 -3.80 1.97 1.91
N PHE A 28 -3.49 1.32 3.02
CA PHE A 28 -2.94 1.96 4.22
C PHE A 28 -1.60 2.65 3.91
N SER A 29 -0.68 1.98 3.21
CA SER A 29 0.62 2.53 2.85
C SER A 29 0.49 3.75 1.93
N VAL A 30 -0.42 3.71 0.96
CA VAL A 30 -0.71 4.85 0.08
C VAL A 30 -1.27 6.02 0.89
N LEU A 31 -2.20 5.77 1.81
CA LEU A 31 -2.78 6.81 2.67
C LEU A 31 -1.70 7.49 3.52
N ILE A 32 -0.85 6.72 4.19
CA ILE A 32 0.25 7.26 5.01
C ILE A 32 1.23 8.07 4.14
N THR A 33 1.54 7.58 2.94
CA THR A 33 2.43 8.30 2.01
C THR A 33 1.82 9.65 1.59
N VAL A 34 0.54 9.69 1.26
CA VAL A 34 -0.17 10.94 0.90
C VAL A 34 -0.15 11.91 2.08
N LEU A 35 -0.42 11.46 3.30
CA LEU A 35 -0.37 12.31 4.49
C LEU A 35 1.03 12.83 4.77
N ALA A 36 2.06 12.00 4.63
CA ALA A 36 3.45 12.41 4.84
C ALA A 36 3.92 13.43 3.79
N VAL A 37 3.60 13.22 2.53
CA VAL A 37 3.92 14.16 1.44
C VAL A 37 3.19 15.49 1.64
N SER A 38 1.90 15.44 2.02
CA SER A 38 1.12 16.65 2.25
C SER A 38 1.63 17.47 3.44
N ALA A 39 2.13 16.80 4.49
CA ALA A 39 2.76 17.47 5.62
C ALA A 39 4.07 18.19 5.20
N GLY A 40 4.83 17.59 4.27
CA GLY A 40 6.02 18.24 3.71
C GLY A 40 5.73 19.44 2.79
N ALA A 41 4.51 19.54 2.30
CA ALA A 41 4.11 20.58 1.33
C ALA A 41 3.63 21.89 1.96
N ASN A 42 3.46 21.96 3.29
CA ASN A 42 3.07 23.21 3.97
C ASN A 42 4.08 23.62 5.06
N ASP A 43 4.13 24.93 5.32
CA ASP A 43 5.11 25.55 6.22
C ASP A 43 5.04 25.02 7.65
N LYS A 44 3.88 24.54 8.06
CA LYS A 44 3.62 24.04 9.41
C LYS A 44 3.85 22.54 9.57
N LYS A 45 4.18 21.85 8.48
CA LYS A 45 4.42 20.39 8.42
C LYS A 45 3.25 19.56 8.99
N ILE A 46 2.03 20.03 8.79
CA ILE A 46 0.81 19.39 9.26
C ILE A 46 0.21 18.55 8.14
N PRO A 47 -0.13 17.26 8.38
CA PRO A 47 -0.80 16.45 7.38
C PRO A 47 -2.12 17.06 6.93
N THR A 48 -2.26 17.32 5.62
CA THR A 48 -3.46 17.93 5.03
C THR A 48 -3.94 17.15 3.81
N ILE A 49 -5.25 17.06 3.63
CA ILE A 49 -5.88 16.57 2.39
C ILE A 49 -6.96 17.59 1.99
N GLY A 50 -6.73 18.28 0.90
CA GLY A 50 -7.54 19.43 0.53
C GLY A 50 -7.40 20.55 1.57
N ASN A 51 -8.52 21.03 2.11
CA ASN A 51 -8.55 22.04 3.18
C ASN A 51 -8.65 21.44 4.59
N LYS A 52 -8.60 20.11 4.72
CA LYS A 52 -8.70 19.45 6.04
C LYS A 52 -7.30 19.05 6.52
N CYS A 53 -7.06 19.28 7.81
CA CYS A 53 -5.85 18.83 8.50
C CYS A 53 -6.20 17.76 9.54
N TYR A 54 -5.18 16.94 9.83
CA TYR A 54 -5.29 15.80 10.73
C TYR A 54 -4.31 15.96 11.87
N LEU A 55 -4.84 16.15 13.07
CA LEU A 55 -4.07 16.54 14.25
C LEU A 55 -4.27 15.52 15.37
N LYS A 56 -3.18 15.01 15.90
CA LYS A 56 -3.20 14.10 17.03
C LYS A 56 -3.42 14.89 18.33
N VAL A 57 -4.27 14.37 19.22
CA VAL A 57 -4.47 14.92 20.56
C VAL A 57 -3.51 14.31 21.54
N GLU A 58 -2.68 15.16 22.20
CA GLU A 58 -1.65 14.73 23.14
C GLU A 58 -2.00 14.95 24.61
N SER A 59 -3.03 15.75 24.90
CA SER A 59 -3.43 16.12 26.26
C SER A 59 -4.87 15.81 26.57
N TYR A 60 -5.25 15.97 27.83
CA TYR A 60 -6.64 15.87 28.32
C TYR A 60 -7.30 17.23 28.52
N SER A 61 -6.71 18.32 28.03
CA SER A 61 -7.22 19.69 28.25
C SER A 61 -8.62 19.93 27.70
N MET A 62 -9.05 19.15 26.71
CA MET A 62 -10.41 19.23 26.11
C MET A 62 -11.31 18.09 26.54
N LYS A 63 -10.88 17.24 27.50
CA LYS A 63 -11.67 16.12 28.01
C LYS A 63 -12.61 16.58 29.12
N ALA A 64 -13.69 17.26 28.73
CA ALA A 64 -14.78 17.63 29.62
C ALA A 64 -16.08 17.77 28.82
N ASP A 65 -17.17 17.92 29.54
CA ASP A 65 -18.43 18.33 28.92
C ASP A 65 -18.30 19.75 28.35
N LYS A 66 -18.93 19.95 27.22
CA LYS A 66 -18.97 21.26 26.57
C LYS A 66 -19.65 22.26 27.48
N PRO A 67 -19.08 23.46 27.69
CA PRO A 67 -19.72 24.50 28.49
C PRO A 67 -21.11 24.87 27.94
N ASP A 68 -22.07 25.14 28.81
CA ASP A 68 -23.44 25.45 28.43
C ASP A 68 -23.54 26.65 27.48
N TRP A 69 -22.69 27.67 27.69
CA TRP A 69 -22.61 28.85 26.81
C TRP A 69 -22.12 28.57 25.38
N ALA A 70 -21.58 27.38 25.12
CA ALA A 70 -21.12 26.96 23.80
C ALA A 70 -22.15 26.08 23.06
N GLU A 71 -23.44 26.34 23.24
CA GLU A 71 -24.51 25.65 22.55
C GLU A 71 -24.33 25.74 21.02
N GLY A 72 -24.64 24.66 20.29
CA GLY A 72 -24.43 24.57 18.85
C GLY A 72 -22.99 24.35 18.41
N LYS A 73 -21.99 24.55 19.28
CA LYS A 73 -20.56 24.32 18.96
C LYS A 73 -20.15 22.87 19.22
N PRO A 74 -19.05 22.40 18.60
CA PRO A 74 -18.54 21.02 18.75
C PRO A 74 -18.25 20.65 20.21
N LYS A 75 -18.39 19.36 20.56
CA LYS A 75 -17.91 18.80 21.82
C LYS A 75 -16.38 18.70 21.80
N GLY A 76 -15.76 18.66 22.98
CA GLY A 76 -14.35 18.41 23.14
C GLY A 76 -13.91 16.99 22.75
N PHE A 77 -12.65 16.69 22.96
CA PHE A 77 -11.99 15.46 22.58
C PHE A 77 -11.00 15.04 23.68
N THR A 78 -10.42 13.85 23.52
CA THR A 78 -9.50 13.31 24.53
C THR A 78 -8.18 12.88 23.90
N LYS A 79 -7.17 12.76 24.74
CA LYS A 79 -5.85 12.22 24.34
C LYS A 79 -6.02 10.91 23.58
N GLY A 80 -5.28 10.79 22.47
CA GLY A 80 -5.31 9.63 21.58
C GLY A 80 -6.34 9.76 20.45
N ASP A 81 -7.22 10.77 20.44
CA ASP A 81 -8.07 11.06 19.29
C ASP A 81 -7.24 11.68 18.15
N LEU A 82 -7.70 11.48 16.91
CA LEU A 82 -7.22 12.20 15.74
C LEU A 82 -8.30 13.20 15.31
N LEU A 83 -7.99 14.48 15.39
CA LEU A 83 -8.91 15.57 15.02
C LEU A 83 -8.90 15.79 13.51
N ILE A 84 -10.07 16.11 12.99
CA ILE A 84 -10.24 16.62 11.64
C ILE A 84 -10.55 18.12 11.76
N GLY A 85 -9.56 18.94 11.44
CA GLY A 85 -9.68 20.40 11.42
C GLY A 85 -9.80 20.93 9.99
N GLU A 86 -10.33 22.12 9.85
CA GLU A 86 -10.15 22.92 8.64
C GLU A 86 -8.85 23.71 8.77
N TYR A 87 -7.93 23.53 7.81
CA TYR A 87 -6.66 24.24 7.78
C TYR A 87 -6.88 25.68 7.30
N ILE A 88 -6.64 26.64 8.20
CA ILE A 88 -6.93 28.07 7.98
C ILE A 88 -5.69 28.97 8.16
N TYR A 89 -4.50 28.37 8.37
CA TYR A 89 -3.27 29.13 8.54
C TYR A 89 -3.04 30.08 7.36
N GLY A 90 -2.82 31.37 7.66
CA GLY A 90 -2.63 32.41 6.66
C GLY A 90 -3.92 32.87 5.96
N ASN A 91 -5.06 32.25 6.23
CA ASN A 91 -6.35 32.68 5.69
C ASN A 91 -7.01 33.70 6.63
N THR A 92 -6.70 34.97 6.39
CA THR A 92 -7.14 36.08 7.24
C THR A 92 -8.66 36.14 7.39
N ASP A 93 -9.40 35.93 6.29
CA ASP A 93 -10.87 36.02 6.31
C ASP A 93 -11.49 34.96 7.22
N LYS A 94 -11.00 33.72 7.12
CA LYS A 94 -11.47 32.64 7.99
C LYS A 94 -11.06 32.81 9.43
N ILE A 95 -9.84 33.28 9.70
CA ILE A 95 -9.36 33.53 11.05
C ILE A 95 -10.21 34.60 11.72
N TYR A 96 -10.50 35.69 11.04
CA TYR A 96 -11.29 36.77 11.63
C TYR A 96 -12.80 36.51 11.64
N SER A 97 -13.27 35.45 11.00
CA SER A 97 -14.65 34.95 11.13
C SER A 97 -14.85 34.00 12.29
N LEU A 98 -13.80 33.63 13.03
CA LEU A 98 -13.91 32.77 14.20
C LEU A 98 -14.71 33.44 15.33
N GLU A 99 -15.49 32.62 16.02
CA GLU A 99 -16.41 33.08 17.05
C GLU A 99 -16.12 32.42 18.40
N LYS A 100 -16.62 32.99 19.44
CA LYS A 100 -16.69 32.36 20.77
C LYS A 100 -17.33 30.97 20.68
N GLY A 101 -16.69 29.99 21.26
CA GLY A 101 -17.13 28.58 21.24
C GLY A 101 -16.48 27.73 20.17
N ASP A 102 -15.85 28.31 19.15
CA ASP A 102 -15.02 27.55 18.19
C ASP A 102 -13.80 26.94 18.91
N ILE A 103 -13.41 25.77 18.47
CA ILE A 103 -12.17 25.12 18.97
C ILE A 103 -11.11 25.33 17.91
N ILE A 104 -10.03 26.00 18.32
CA ILE A 104 -8.89 26.28 17.43
C ILE A 104 -7.68 25.48 17.83
N THR A 105 -6.85 25.10 16.85
CA THR A 105 -5.49 24.62 17.08
C THR A 105 -4.51 25.72 16.71
N PHE A 106 -3.56 25.97 17.59
CA PHE A 106 -2.60 27.06 17.46
C PHE A 106 -1.22 26.66 17.95
N GLU A 107 -0.20 27.39 17.50
CA GLU A 107 1.17 27.23 17.99
C GLU A 107 1.36 27.96 19.32
N MET A 108 1.93 27.24 20.27
CA MET A 108 2.29 27.77 21.59
C MET A 108 3.75 27.45 21.88
N GLN A 109 4.49 28.40 22.44
CA GLN A 109 5.82 28.15 22.96
C GLN A 109 5.72 27.69 24.42
N THR A 110 6.44 26.62 24.74
CA THR A 110 6.55 26.09 26.09
C THR A 110 7.99 25.68 26.41
N GLU A 111 8.33 25.64 27.66
CA GLU A 111 9.64 25.13 28.08
C GLU A 111 9.55 23.62 28.36
N MET A 112 10.41 22.87 27.68
CA MET A 112 10.60 21.44 27.93
C MET A 112 12.09 21.15 28.10
N ASN A 113 12.47 20.61 29.30
CA ASN A 113 13.86 20.29 29.64
C ASN A 113 14.83 21.48 29.48
N GLY A 114 14.39 22.69 29.80
CA GLY A 114 15.20 23.91 29.70
C GLY A 114 15.36 24.45 28.26
N GLN A 115 14.58 23.94 27.31
CA GLN A 115 14.56 24.43 25.96
C GLN A 115 13.17 24.93 25.61
N THR A 116 13.09 26.06 24.92
CA THR A 116 11.82 26.55 24.35
C THR A 116 11.46 25.72 23.13
N VAL A 117 10.33 25.06 23.18
CA VAL A 117 9.79 24.26 22.05
C VAL A 117 8.44 24.82 21.63
N THR A 118 8.17 24.76 20.35
CA THR A 118 6.85 25.09 19.81
C THR A 118 6.01 23.84 19.76
N ILE A 119 4.86 23.85 20.39
CA ILE A 119 3.87 22.78 20.39
C ILE A 119 2.57 23.26 19.76
N LEU A 120 1.75 22.30 19.30
CA LEU A 120 0.38 22.56 18.90
C LEU A 120 -0.53 22.35 20.09
N ASN A 121 -1.33 23.36 20.42
CA ASN A 121 -2.35 23.27 21.44
C ASN A 121 -3.74 23.47 20.81
N SER A 122 -4.77 22.83 21.38
CA SER A 122 -6.14 22.95 20.86
C SER A 122 -7.08 23.29 21.99
N HIS A 123 -7.63 24.49 21.94
CA HIS A 123 -8.51 25.01 22.98
C HIS A 123 -9.73 25.71 22.38
N ARG A 124 -10.76 25.91 23.22
CA ARG A 124 -11.99 26.61 22.84
C ARG A 124 -11.85 28.10 23.03
N ILE A 125 -12.28 28.88 22.05
CA ILE A 125 -12.36 30.34 22.15
C ILE A 125 -13.40 30.71 23.20
N THR A 126 -12.95 31.36 24.27
CA THR A 126 -13.80 31.86 25.34
C THR A 126 -14.20 33.32 25.10
N GLU A 127 -13.34 34.08 24.40
CA GLU A 127 -13.57 35.50 24.11
C GLU A 127 -12.86 35.90 22.81
N VAL A 128 -13.49 36.76 22.01
CA VAL A 128 -12.89 37.41 20.85
C VAL A 128 -12.62 38.86 21.24
N VAL A 129 -11.34 39.20 21.48
CA VAL A 129 -10.95 40.52 21.91
C VAL A 129 -10.80 41.44 20.69
N LYS A 130 -11.56 42.53 20.72
CA LYS A 130 -11.62 43.52 19.62
C LYS A 130 -11.12 44.86 20.08
N SER A 131 -10.55 45.62 19.13
CA SER A 131 -10.17 47.00 19.33
C SER A 131 -11.41 47.85 19.56
N GLU A 132 -11.39 48.68 20.62
CA GLU A 132 -12.44 49.66 20.92
C GLU A 132 -12.54 50.77 19.85
N THR A 133 -11.48 51.02 19.12
CA THR A 133 -11.40 52.13 18.18
C THR A 133 -12.04 51.80 16.83
N ASP A 134 -11.80 50.60 16.31
CA ASP A 134 -12.18 50.21 14.95
C ASP A 134 -12.84 48.82 14.84
N GLY A 135 -13.09 48.19 15.96
CA GLY A 135 -13.75 46.88 16.02
C GLY A 135 -12.97 45.70 15.45
N ARG A 136 -11.72 45.89 15.03
CA ARG A 136 -10.87 44.79 14.51
C ARG A 136 -10.55 43.81 15.60
N VAL A 137 -10.52 42.52 15.26
CA VAL A 137 -10.05 41.47 16.17
C VAL A 137 -8.57 41.65 16.44
N LEU A 138 -8.20 41.74 17.71
CA LEU A 138 -6.82 41.86 18.18
C LEU A 138 -6.22 40.47 18.46
N TYR A 139 -6.92 39.68 19.23
CA TYR A 139 -6.54 38.30 19.58
C TYR A 139 -7.75 37.53 20.10
N PHE A 140 -7.58 36.27 20.31
CA PHE A 140 -8.59 35.36 20.88
C PHE A 140 -8.11 34.86 22.24
N LYS A 141 -9.00 34.82 23.23
CA LYS A 141 -8.75 34.06 24.44
C LYS A 141 -9.26 32.65 24.26
N ALA A 142 -8.39 31.66 24.48
CA ALA A 142 -8.75 30.26 24.34
C ALA A 142 -8.39 29.49 25.61
N GLN A 143 -9.26 28.55 26.02
CA GLN A 143 -9.06 27.73 27.19
C GLN A 143 -9.55 26.30 26.94
N GLY A 144 -8.89 25.32 27.55
CA GLY A 144 -9.35 23.94 27.51
C GLY A 144 -10.64 23.76 28.30
N ASP A 145 -11.53 22.91 27.78
CA ASP A 145 -12.81 22.61 28.46
C ASP A 145 -12.59 21.90 29.81
N ASN A 146 -11.46 21.20 29.99
CA ASN A 146 -11.08 20.57 31.24
C ASN A 146 -10.27 21.53 32.12
N HIS A 147 -10.95 22.22 32.98
CA HIS A 147 -10.35 23.21 33.91
C HIS A 147 -9.44 22.59 34.97
N GLU A 148 -9.48 21.28 35.20
CA GLU A 148 -8.55 20.58 36.09
C GLU A 148 -7.12 20.50 35.51
N VAL A 149 -7.00 20.63 34.19
CA VAL A 149 -5.73 20.53 33.45
C VAL A 149 -5.38 21.86 32.77
N SER A 150 -6.38 22.65 32.38
CA SER A 150 -6.22 23.95 31.73
C SER A 150 -6.64 25.07 32.70
N PHE A 151 -5.71 25.50 33.53
CA PHE A 151 -5.98 26.47 34.61
C PHE A 151 -6.11 27.92 34.12
N ALA A 152 -5.47 28.25 33.00
CA ALA A 152 -5.41 29.61 32.47
C ALA A 152 -5.91 29.65 31.02
N SER A 153 -6.34 30.84 30.62
CA SER A 153 -6.66 31.15 29.24
C SER A 153 -5.40 31.54 28.49
N ASP A 154 -5.26 31.10 27.26
CA ASP A 154 -4.19 31.48 26.33
C ASP A 154 -4.63 32.69 25.49
N ASP A 155 -3.77 33.69 25.36
CA ASP A 155 -3.97 34.78 24.39
C ASP A 155 -3.38 34.36 23.05
N VAL A 156 -4.25 34.13 22.05
CA VAL A 156 -3.89 33.54 20.75
C VAL A 156 -4.04 34.58 19.65
N TYR A 157 -2.95 34.90 18.97
CA TYR A 157 -2.93 35.83 17.86
C TYR A 157 -3.19 35.12 16.53
N ALA A 158 -3.70 35.86 15.55
CA ALA A 158 -4.05 35.34 14.23
C ALA A 158 -2.90 34.56 13.54
N SER A 159 -1.66 34.99 13.74
CA SER A 159 -0.47 34.33 13.17
C SER A 159 -0.14 32.97 13.77
N GLN A 160 -0.70 32.64 14.93
CA GLN A 160 -0.48 31.37 15.62
C GLN A 160 -1.53 30.32 15.24
N ILE A 161 -2.68 30.75 14.69
CA ILE A 161 -3.82 29.86 14.42
C ILE A 161 -3.55 29.03 13.19
N ILE A 162 -3.67 27.71 13.35
CA ILE A 162 -3.43 26.70 12.32
C ILE A 162 -4.74 26.20 11.72
N SER A 163 -5.70 25.85 12.58
CA SER A 163 -6.94 25.23 12.14
C SER A 163 -8.10 25.50 13.10
N VAL A 164 -9.31 25.32 12.58
CA VAL A 164 -10.54 25.24 13.37
C VAL A 164 -11.08 23.81 13.33
N TYR A 165 -11.50 23.30 14.49
CA TYR A 165 -12.03 21.94 14.61
C TYR A 165 -13.41 21.82 13.97
N THR A 166 -13.59 20.85 13.11
CA THR A 166 -14.84 20.65 12.35
C THR A 166 -15.94 19.88 13.13
N GLY A 167 -15.65 19.48 14.37
CA GLY A 167 -16.53 18.60 15.15
C GLY A 167 -16.36 17.12 14.87
N HIS A 168 -15.49 16.74 13.93
CA HIS A 168 -15.24 15.36 13.58
C HIS A 168 -13.88 14.89 14.10
N LYS A 169 -13.86 13.70 14.69
CA LYS A 169 -12.63 13.06 15.19
C LYS A 169 -12.68 11.56 14.93
N ILE A 170 -11.52 10.94 14.85
CA ILE A 170 -11.38 9.49 14.79
C ILE A 170 -10.84 9.03 16.14
N PRO A 171 -11.66 8.38 16.97
CA PRO A 171 -11.23 7.93 18.30
C PRO A 171 -10.05 6.96 18.21
N LEU A 172 -9.10 7.09 19.11
CA LEU A 172 -7.90 6.24 19.25
C LEU A 172 -6.92 6.23 18.06
N ALA A 173 -7.26 6.90 16.94
CA ALA A 173 -6.38 6.93 15.76
C ALA A 173 -5.07 7.68 16.01
N GLY A 174 -5.04 8.63 16.95
CA GLY A 174 -3.81 9.28 17.39
C GLY A 174 -2.84 8.29 18.05
N GLY A 175 -3.35 7.30 18.79
CA GLY A 175 -2.54 6.23 19.36
C GLY A 175 -1.91 5.30 18.33
N VAL A 176 -2.60 5.08 17.21
CA VAL A 176 -2.03 4.34 16.06
C VAL A 176 -0.88 5.13 15.44
N ILE A 177 -1.02 6.46 15.34
CA ILE A 177 0.07 7.32 14.85
C ILE A 177 1.28 7.24 15.78
N ASP A 178 1.09 7.25 17.10
CA ASP A 178 2.17 7.06 18.07
C ASP A 178 2.88 5.72 17.90
N LEU A 179 2.10 4.66 17.74
CA LEU A 179 2.65 3.32 17.53
C LEU A 179 3.54 3.30 16.28
N ILE A 180 3.07 3.85 15.17
CA ILE A 180 3.81 3.85 13.90
C ILE A 180 5.01 4.80 13.95
N SER A 181 4.91 5.93 14.64
CA SER A 181 5.98 6.93 14.76
C SER A 181 7.09 6.50 15.73
N SER A 182 6.81 5.57 16.65
CA SER A 182 7.83 5.02 17.53
C SER A 182 8.72 4.01 16.78
N LYS A 183 10.03 4.00 17.04
CA LYS A 183 10.98 3.08 16.41
C LYS A 183 10.55 1.61 16.54
N THR A 184 10.16 1.20 17.75
CA THR A 184 9.71 -0.17 18.02
C THR A 184 8.36 -0.47 17.38
N GLY A 185 7.41 0.45 17.47
CA GLY A 185 6.09 0.31 16.87
C GLY A 185 6.14 0.25 15.35
N PHE A 186 6.98 1.05 14.71
CA PHE A 186 7.23 0.99 13.27
C PHE A 186 7.72 -0.39 12.83
N ILE A 187 8.69 -0.95 13.58
CA ILE A 187 9.21 -2.29 13.27
C ILE A 187 8.08 -3.33 13.40
N ILE A 188 7.34 -3.32 14.52
CA ILE A 188 6.29 -4.31 14.78
C ILE A 188 5.09 -4.13 13.83
N ALA A 189 4.65 -2.91 13.60
CA ALA A 189 3.43 -2.65 12.83
C ALA A 189 3.65 -2.69 11.31
N ILE A 190 4.85 -2.40 10.82
CA ILE A 190 5.14 -2.30 9.38
C ILE A 190 6.17 -3.33 8.94
N ILE A 191 7.35 -3.37 9.56
CA ILE A 191 8.45 -4.22 9.06
C ILE A 191 8.15 -5.71 9.25
N VAL A 192 7.62 -6.11 10.42
CA VAL A 192 7.33 -7.53 10.69
C VAL A 192 6.24 -8.07 9.74
N PRO A 193 5.06 -7.44 9.59
CA PRO A 193 4.06 -7.91 8.65
C PRO A 193 4.55 -7.94 7.19
N LEU A 194 5.30 -6.91 6.78
CA LEU A 194 5.88 -6.83 5.43
C LEU A 194 6.89 -7.98 5.19
N GLY A 195 7.75 -8.27 6.17
CA GLY A 195 8.71 -9.38 6.10
C GLY A 195 8.02 -10.74 6.01
N LEU A 196 6.99 -10.98 6.84
CA LEU A 196 6.20 -12.21 6.80
C LEU A 196 5.48 -12.36 5.45
N PHE A 197 4.93 -11.26 4.93
CA PHE A 197 4.31 -11.25 3.62
C PHE A 197 5.32 -11.58 2.51
N PHE A 198 6.49 -10.96 2.53
CA PHE A 198 7.56 -11.24 1.57
C PHE A 198 7.99 -12.70 1.59
N ILE A 199 8.16 -13.29 2.78
CA ILE A 199 8.49 -14.72 2.93
C ILE A 199 7.38 -15.60 2.36
N TYR A 200 6.12 -15.24 2.59
CA TYR A 200 4.97 -15.97 2.04
C TYR A 200 4.96 -15.93 0.50
N GLU A 201 5.09 -14.75 -0.09
CA GLU A 201 5.12 -14.57 -1.56
C GLU A 201 6.31 -15.31 -2.18
N LEU A 202 7.48 -15.26 -1.55
CA LEU A 202 8.65 -15.99 -2.00
C LEU A 202 8.41 -17.51 -1.97
N ALA A 203 7.76 -18.02 -0.93
CA ALA A 203 7.40 -19.43 -0.84
C ALA A 203 6.38 -19.86 -1.92
N VAL A 204 5.39 -19.00 -2.22
CA VAL A 204 4.42 -19.22 -3.30
C VAL A 204 5.12 -19.18 -4.65
N PHE A 205 6.00 -18.23 -4.88
CA PHE A 205 6.79 -18.12 -6.11
C PHE A 205 7.65 -19.38 -6.35
N ILE A 206 8.40 -19.82 -5.34
CA ILE A 206 9.25 -21.02 -5.44
C ILE A 206 8.40 -22.25 -5.76
N ARG A 207 7.26 -22.45 -5.07
CA ARG A 207 6.34 -23.57 -5.33
C ARG A 207 5.80 -23.56 -6.76
N THR A 208 5.40 -22.38 -7.25
CA THR A 208 4.90 -22.21 -8.62
C THR A 208 5.98 -22.47 -9.64
N PHE A 209 7.20 -21.97 -9.42
CA PHE A 209 8.35 -22.18 -10.29
C PHE A 209 8.74 -23.67 -10.38
N VAL A 210 8.81 -24.35 -9.22
CA VAL A 210 9.07 -25.81 -9.17
C VAL A 210 7.99 -26.59 -9.88
N LYS A 211 6.72 -26.21 -9.74
CA LYS A 211 5.59 -26.86 -10.41
C LYS A 211 5.72 -26.73 -11.93
N ILE A 212 5.97 -25.53 -12.45
CA ILE A 212 6.16 -25.29 -13.90
C ILE A 212 7.35 -26.08 -14.43
N LYS A 213 8.48 -26.08 -13.71
CA LYS A 213 9.67 -26.86 -14.09
C LYS A 213 9.42 -28.36 -14.12
N ASN A 214 8.59 -28.89 -13.19
CA ASN A 214 8.27 -30.31 -13.14
C ASN A 214 7.21 -30.71 -14.20
N GLU A 215 6.28 -29.81 -14.53
CA GLU A 215 5.32 -30.04 -15.64
C GLU A 215 6.05 -30.02 -16.99
N GLY A 216 7.03 -29.15 -17.19
CA GLY A 216 7.89 -29.16 -18.38
C GLY A 216 8.74 -30.42 -18.54
N LYS A 217 9.05 -31.12 -17.43
CA LYS A 217 9.76 -32.43 -17.47
C LYS A 217 8.80 -33.63 -17.68
N LYS A 218 7.52 -33.48 -17.39
CA LYS A 218 6.51 -34.53 -17.62
C LYS A 218 5.98 -34.59 -19.05
N MET A 219 6.37 -33.69 -19.92
CA MET A 219 5.91 -33.67 -21.32
C MET A 219 6.59 -34.69 -22.23
N ILE A 220 7.44 -35.56 -21.71
CA ILE A 220 7.89 -36.78 -22.41
C ILE A 220 7.50 -37.95 -21.51
N THR A 221 6.32 -38.46 -21.71
CA THR A 221 5.84 -39.68 -21.06
C THR A 221 6.56 -40.88 -21.69
N ALA A 222 6.73 -41.98 -20.94
CA ALA A 222 7.31 -43.21 -21.50
C ALA A 222 6.61 -43.66 -22.78
N GLU A 223 5.30 -43.42 -22.92
CA GLU A 223 4.51 -43.66 -24.14
C GLU A 223 4.94 -42.80 -25.30
N ASP A 224 5.30 -41.50 -25.04
CA ASP A 224 5.80 -40.61 -26.09
C ASP A 224 7.19 -41.00 -26.54
N GLU A 225 8.03 -41.50 -25.61
CA GLU A 225 9.36 -41.98 -25.93
C GLU A 225 9.32 -43.28 -26.74
N GLU A 226 8.39 -44.20 -26.46
CA GLU A 226 8.14 -45.40 -27.30
C GLU A 226 7.56 -45.03 -28.65
N ALA A 227 6.63 -44.07 -28.73
CA ALA A 227 6.09 -43.62 -30.01
C ALA A 227 7.15 -42.93 -30.91
N ILE A 228 8.08 -42.17 -30.32
CA ILE A 228 9.20 -41.57 -31.05
C ILE A 228 10.18 -42.65 -31.53
N LYS A 229 10.49 -43.64 -30.68
CA LYS A 229 11.35 -44.77 -31.07
C LYS A 229 10.73 -45.60 -32.22
N GLN A 230 9.42 -45.88 -32.15
CA GLN A 230 8.73 -46.64 -33.21
C GLN A 230 8.75 -45.87 -34.54
N ARG A 231 8.50 -44.57 -34.55
CA ARG A 231 8.57 -43.74 -35.76
C ARG A 231 9.99 -43.70 -36.34
N ALA A 232 11.01 -43.57 -35.51
CA ALA A 232 12.40 -43.59 -35.96
C ALA A 232 12.81 -44.95 -36.58
N ILE A 233 12.32 -46.07 -36.02
CA ILE A 233 12.55 -47.42 -36.57
C ILE A 233 11.79 -47.59 -37.88
N GLU A 234 10.59 -47.12 -38.00
CA GLU A 234 9.77 -47.22 -39.21
C GLU A 234 10.41 -46.40 -40.38
N GLU A 235 10.88 -45.19 -40.06
CA GLU A 235 11.58 -44.33 -41.00
C GLU A 235 12.92 -44.94 -41.47
N TYR A 236 13.66 -45.53 -40.56
CA TYR A 236 14.92 -46.26 -40.87
C TYR A 236 14.67 -47.48 -41.77
N LEU A 237 13.64 -48.27 -41.49
CA LEU A 237 13.24 -49.41 -42.31
C LEU A 237 12.77 -48.98 -43.72
N LYS A 238 12.08 -47.85 -43.80
CA LYS A 238 11.63 -47.29 -45.07
C LYS A 238 12.80 -46.82 -45.96
N LEU A 239 13.78 -46.15 -45.35
CA LEU A 239 15.03 -45.75 -45.99
C LEU A 239 15.83 -46.96 -46.48
N GLN A 240 15.90 -48.00 -45.65
CA GLN A 240 16.61 -49.23 -46.01
C GLN A 240 15.97 -49.98 -47.20
N ARG A 241 14.64 -50.03 -47.24
CA ARG A 241 13.88 -50.58 -48.42
C ARG A 241 14.09 -49.75 -49.66
N GLN A 242 14.16 -48.43 -49.54
CA GLN A 242 14.34 -47.52 -50.63
C GLN A 242 15.77 -47.69 -51.21
N ASN A 243 16.77 -47.75 -50.38
CA ASN A 243 18.16 -48.02 -50.79
C ASN A 243 18.34 -49.41 -51.38
N ALA A 244 17.61 -50.42 -50.94
CA ALA A 244 17.63 -51.76 -51.51
C ALA A 244 16.94 -51.80 -52.88
N ALA A 245 15.86 -51.03 -53.09
CA ALA A 245 15.20 -50.91 -54.41
C ALA A 245 16.08 -50.17 -55.40
N ASP A 246 16.71 -49.06 -55.00
CA ASP A 246 17.63 -48.30 -55.86
C ASP A 246 18.89 -49.11 -56.22
N SER A 247 19.33 -50.00 -55.32
CA SER A 247 20.46 -50.91 -55.61
C SER A 247 20.07 -52.04 -56.57
N ALA A 248 18.81 -52.49 -56.53
CA ALA A 248 18.30 -53.50 -57.46
C ALA A 248 18.07 -52.93 -58.85
N ASP A 249 17.57 -51.71 -58.97
CA ASP A 249 17.38 -51.01 -60.25
C ASP A 249 18.72 -50.71 -60.91
N ASN A 250 19.73 -50.28 -60.16
CA ASN A 250 21.08 -50.08 -60.67
C ASN A 250 21.76 -51.39 -61.13
N ALA A 251 21.44 -52.55 -60.51
CA ALA A 251 21.94 -53.87 -60.96
C ALA A 251 21.24 -54.38 -62.20
N ALA A 252 19.97 -54.00 -62.43
CA ALA A 252 19.23 -54.34 -63.65
C ALA A 252 19.73 -53.53 -64.89
N ASP A 253 20.00 -52.26 -64.70
CA ASP A 253 20.52 -51.37 -65.73
C ASP A 253 21.97 -51.74 -66.14
N GLY A 254 22.81 -52.30 -65.23
CA GLY A 254 24.13 -52.81 -65.48
C GLY A 254 24.15 -54.14 -66.24
N ALA A 255 23.05 -54.92 -66.21
CA ALA A 255 22.95 -56.20 -66.93
C ALA A 255 22.55 -56.03 -68.40
N ASP A 256 21.79 -55.00 -68.76
CA ASP A 256 21.40 -54.71 -70.16
C ASP A 256 22.53 -54.06 -70.97
N GLY A 257 23.46 -53.37 -70.33
CA GLY A 257 24.72 -52.83 -70.97
C GLY A 257 25.75 -53.87 -71.38
N ALA A 258 25.75 -55.03 -70.73
CA ALA A 258 26.72 -56.09 -70.99
C ALA A 258 26.31 -57.04 -72.16
N ALA A 259 25.06 -57.01 -72.61
CA ALA A 259 24.53 -57.80 -73.72
C ALA A 259 24.66 -57.13 -75.10
N GLY A 260 24.98 -55.81 -75.15
CA GLY A 260 25.11 -55.02 -76.36
C GLY A 260 26.52 -55.09 -77.00
N ASP A 261 27.57 -55.47 -76.29
CA ASP A 261 28.93 -55.38 -76.73
C ASP A 261 29.48 -56.70 -77.36
N LYS A 262 28.70 -57.77 -77.52
CA LYS A 262 29.10 -59.04 -78.18
C LYS A 262 28.61 -59.24 -79.62
N ARG A 263 27.97 -58.27 -80.25
CA ARG A 263 27.40 -58.39 -81.62
C ARG A 263 28.15 -57.59 -82.70
N ASN A 264 29.19 -56.88 -82.42
CA ASN A 264 29.93 -56.08 -83.40
C ASN A 264 31.34 -56.53 -83.67
N ALA A 265 31.77 -57.78 -83.30
CA ALA A 265 33.08 -58.32 -83.54
C ALA A 265 33.11 -59.42 -84.60
N GLU A 266 32.09 -59.58 -85.49
CA GLU A 266 32.09 -60.59 -86.54
C GLU A 266 31.54 -60.08 -87.90
N LYS A 267 32.19 -59.06 -88.48
CA LYS A 267 32.15 -58.72 -89.89
C LYS A 267 33.26 -57.73 -90.19
N ASP A 268 34.42 -58.26 -90.43
CA ASP A 268 35.36 -57.77 -91.45
C ASP A 268 36.49 -58.82 -91.54
N GLU A 269 36.27 -59.82 -92.46
CA GLU A 269 37.16 -60.45 -93.37
C GLU A 269 36.41 -60.88 -94.65
#